data_129e03927287c24841fc5d50385a5104
#
_entry.id   129e03927287c24841fc5d50385a5104
#
_cell.length_a   1.000
_cell.length_b   1.000
_cell.length_c   1.000
_cell.angle_alpha   90.00
_cell.angle_beta   90.00
_cell.angle_gamma   90.00
#
_symmetry.space_group_name_H-M   'P 1'
#
loop_
_entity.id
_entity.type
_entity.pdbx_description
1 polymer ?
#
loop_
_entity_poly.entity_id
_entity_poly.type
_entity_poly.pdbx_seq_one_letter_code
_entity_poly.pdbx_strand_id
1 'polypeptide(L)'
;MAGAFHGVTEADAIINVGVSGPGVVKHALEKVRGENFEVLCETIKKTAFKVTRVGQLVAQEASKRLNIPFGIIDLSLAPTPAIGDSVADILEEIGLEHAGAPGTTAALALLNDQVKKGGVMASSYVGGLSGAFIPVSEDQGMINAVNDLSLIHI
;
A
#
# COMPACT_ATOMS: atom_id res chain seq x y z
N MET A 1 4.76 -3.06 -9.76
CA MET A 1 6.05 -2.39 -9.56
C MET A 1 6.03 -1.04 -10.22
N ALA A 2 6.64 -0.02 -9.59
CA ALA A 2 6.60 1.37 -10.05
C ALA A 2 7.01 1.53 -11.53
N GLY A 3 8.04 0.84 -11.97
CA GLY A 3 8.52 0.91 -13.35
C GLY A 3 7.53 0.42 -14.42
N ALA A 4 6.54 -0.39 -14.05
CA ALA A 4 5.58 -0.94 -15.01
C ALA A 4 4.61 0.11 -15.60
N PHE A 5 4.52 1.27 -14.96
CA PHE A 5 3.61 2.35 -15.36
C PHE A 5 4.32 3.56 -15.98
N HIS A 6 5.61 3.47 -16.14
CA HIS A 6 6.35 4.46 -16.93
C HIS A 6 6.23 4.13 -18.40
N GLY A 7 5.75 5.09 -19.16
CA GLY A 7 5.91 5.11 -20.60
C GLY A 7 7.39 5.24 -20.98
N VAL A 8 7.68 4.99 -22.25
CA VAL A 8 8.99 5.30 -22.83
C VAL A 8 9.22 6.81 -22.69
N THR A 9 10.27 7.18 -21.98
CA THR A 9 10.70 8.58 -21.81
C THR A 9 11.98 8.81 -22.62
N GLU A 10 12.32 10.07 -22.83
CA GLU A 10 13.57 10.45 -23.52
C GLU A 10 14.82 10.22 -22.65
N ALA A 11 14.66 9.86 -21.39
CA ALA A 11 15.78 9.65 -20.47
C ALA A 11 16.28 8.20 -20.50
N ASP A 12 17.60 8.00 -20.57
CA ASP A 12 18.23 6.67 -20.49
C ASP A 12 18.08 6.01 -19.12
N ALA A 13 17.83 6.80 -18.08
CA ALA A 13 17.63 6.33 -16.71
C ALA A 13 16.58 7.20 -15.98
N ILE A 14 15.83 6.59 -15.06
CA ILE A 14 14.82 7.27 -14.24
C ILE A 14 14.81 6.68 -12.82
N ILE A 15 14.57 7.52 -11.83
CA ILE A 15 14.43 7.09 -10.43
C ILE A 15 12.94 6.96 -10.11
N ASN A 16 12.52 5.77 -9.67
CA ASN A 16 11.20 5.53 -9.10
C ASN A 16 11.34 5.07 -7.66
N VAL A 17 10.37 5.42 -6.82
CA VAL A 17 10.34 5.00 -5.42
C VAL A 17 9.14 4.07 -5.22
N GLY A 18 9.42 2.84 -4.82
CA GLY A 18 8.41 1.91 -4.31
C GLY A 18 8.36 1.98 -2.78
N VAL A 19 7.16 2.01 -2.23
CA VAL A 19 6.96 2.00 -0.79
C VAL A 19 6.33 0.67 -0.39
N SER A 20 7.03 -0.09 0.47
CA SER A 20 6.41 -1.19 1.20
C SER A 20 5.61 -0.57 2.35
N GLY A 21 4.29 -0.60 2.23
CA GLY A 21 3.40 0.18 3.08
C GLY A 21 2.51 -0.59 4.05
N PRO A 22 2.27 -1.91 3.90
CA PRO A 22 1.28 -2.61 4.72
C PRO A 22 1.55 -2.49 6.21
N GLY A 23 2.77 -2.75 6.66
CA GLY A 23 3.14 -2.67 8.08
C GLY A 23 2.97 -1.28 8.68
N VAL A 24 3.20 -0.23 7.91
CA VAL A 24 3.01 1.16 8.39
C VAL A 24 1.54 1.48 8.57
N VAL A 25 0.69 1.04 7.63
CA VAL A 25 -0.76 1.24 7.70
C VAL A 25 -1.34 0.42 8.85
N LYS A 26 -0.96 -0.86 8.97
CA LYS A 26 -1.34 -1.72 10.10
C LYS A 26 -1.03 -1.04 11.43
N HIS A 27 0.22 -0.66 11.65
CA HIS A 27 0.63 -0.02 12.90
C HIS A 27 -0.12 1.29 13.21
N ALA A 28 -0.52 2.04 12.18
CA ALA A 28 -1.34 3.23 12.38
C ALA A 28 -2.77 2.86 12.80
N LEU A 29 -3.35 1.80 12.26
CA LEU A 29 -4.68 1.31 12.61
C LEU A 29 -4.74 0.70 14.01
N GLU A 30 -3.72 -0.03 14.44
CA GLU A 30 -3.61 -0.56 15.81
C GLU A 30 -3.81 0.53 16.88
N LYS A 31 -3.38 1.75 16.62
CA LYS A 31 -3.50 2.89 17.55
C LYS A 31 -4.91 3.45 17.67
N VAL A 32 -5.75 3.13 16.70
CA VAL A 32 -7.15 3.60 16.64
C VAL A 32 -8.13 2.43 16.66
N ARG A 33 -7.68 1.27 17.16
CA ARG A 33 -8.53 0.08 17.30
C ARG A 33 -9.73 0.37 18.20
N GLY A 34 -10.92 0.03 17.71
CA GLY A 34 -12.18 0.28 18.42
C GLY A 34 -12.78 1.67 18.18
N GLU A 35 -12.12 2.53 17.44
CA GLU A 35 -12.68 3.80 17.00
C GLU A 35 -13.71 3.60 15.88
N ASN A 36 -14.46 4.65 15.58
CA ASN A 36 -15.47 4.60 14.53
C ASN A 36 -14.83 4.51 13.12
N PHE A 37 -15.66 4.15 12.15
CA PHE A 37 -15.24 3.93 10.77
C PHE A 37 -14.61 5.16 10.10
N GLU A 38 -15.06 6.36 10.42
CA GLU A 38 -14.52 7.60 9.88
C GLU A 38 -13.06 7.80 10.34
N VAL A 39 -12.77 7.51 11.60
CA VAL A 39 -11.41 7.59 12.16
C VAL A 39 -10.48 6.60 11.48
N LEU A 40 -10.95 5.38 11.20
CA LEU A 40 -10.17 4.39 10.45
C LEU A 40 -9.83 4.89 9.04
N CYS A 41 -10.83 5.37 8.30
CA CYS A 41 -10.64 5.94 6.96
C CYS A 41 -9.63 7.08 6.95
N GLU A 42 -9.80 8.04 7.86
CA GLU A 42 -8.90 9.19 7.96
C GLU A 42 -7.46 8.77 8.35
N THR A 43 -7.32 7.74 9.19
CA THR A 43 -6.02 7.22 9.60
C THR A 43 -5.29 6.60 8.41
N ILE A 44 -5.96 5.77 7.60
CA ILE A 44 -5.39 5.19 6.38
C ILE A 44 -4.96 6.31 5.42
N LYS A 45 -5.86 7.24 5.13
CA LYS A 45 -5.61 8.36 4.22
C LYS A 45 -4.42 9.22 4.67
N LYS A 46 -4.37 9.60 5.94
CA LYS A 46 -3.27 10.40 6.51
C LYS A 46 -1.95 9.64 6.51
N THR A 47 -1.98 8.33 6.74
CA THR A 47 -0.79 7.49 6.69
C THR A 47 -0.25 7.40 5.26
N ALA A 48 -1.09 7.13 4.29
CA ALA A 48 -0.73 7.12 2.87
C ALA A 48 -0.15 8.48 2.43
N PHE A 49 -0.78 9.58 2.84
CA PHE A 49 -0.26 10.94 2.59
C PHE A 49 1.16 11.12 3.12
N LYS A 50 1.41 10.77 4.39
CA LYS A 50 2.73 10.94 5.02
C LYS A 50 3.80 10.10 4.33
N VAL A 51 3.50 8.84 4.05
CA VAL A 51 4.42 7.91 3.39
C VAL A 51 4.78 8.41 1.98
N THR A 52 3.78 8.88 1.22
CA THR A 52 3.98 9.45 -0.11
C THR A 52 4.87 10.69 -0.07
N ARG A 53 4.64 11.58 0.88
CA ARG A 53 5.47 12.80 1.03
C ARG A 53 6.91 12.46 1.36
N VAL A 54 7.15 11.51 2.25
CA VAL A 54 8.52 11.03 2.56
C VAL A 54 9.17 10.43 1.31
N GLY A 55 8.45 9.56 0.59
CA GLY A 55 8.93 8.96 -0.66
C GLY A 55 9.33 10.02 -1.68
N GLN A 56 8.52 11.07 -1.85
CA GLN A 56 8.83 12.18 -2.76
C GLN A 56 10.09 12.94 -2.35
N LEU A 57 10.25 13.25 -1.07
CA LEU A 57 11.42 13.97 -0.57
C LEU A 57 12.71 13.16 -0.81
N VAL A 58 12.66 11.86 -0.53
CA VAL A 58 13.80 10.95 -0.78
C VAL A 58 14.11 10.87 -2.27
N ALA A 59 13.10 10.73 -3.13
CA ALA A 59 13.25 10.65 -4.57
C ALA A 59 13.88 11.94 -5.16
N GLN A 60 13.42 13.10 -4.71
CA GLN A 60 13.92 14.38 -5.15
C GLN A 60 15.41 14.59 -4.74
N GLU A 61 15.75 14.20 -3.53
CA GLU A 61 17.13 14.26 -3.06
C GLU A 61 18.04 13.29 -3.82
N ALA A 62 17.58 12.06 -4.08
CA ALA A 62 18.31 11.08 -4.88
C ALA A 62 18.49 11.59 -6.32
N SER A 63 17.44 12.13 -6.93
CA SER A 63 17.47 12.71 -8.27
C SER A 63 18.53 13.82 -8.38
N LYS A 64 18.56 14.71 -7.40
CA LYS A 64 19.55 15.79 -7.34
C LYS A 64 20.98 15.28 -7.20
N ARG A 65 21.21 14.29 -6.32
CA ARG A 65 22.57 13.76 -6.10
C ARG A 65 23.11 12.95 -7.26
N LEU A 66 22.25 12.19 -7.93
CA LEU A 66 22.62 11.30 -9.02
C LEU A 66 22.52 11.97 -10.40
N ASN A 67 21.94 13.17 -10.48
CA ASN A 67 21.61 13.85 -11.73
C ASN A 67 20.77 12.97 -12.68
N ILE A 68 19.83 12.22 -12.12
CA ILE A 68 18.89 11.35 -12.85
C ILE A 68 17.47 11.84 -12.58
N PRO A 69 16.60 11.96 -13.60
CA PRO A 69 15.24 12.46 -13.41
C PRO A 69 14.44 11.56 -12.44
N PHE A 70 13.60 12.21 -11.64
CA PHE A 70 12.61 11.53 -10.82
C PHE A 70 11.34 11.23 -11.63
N GLY A 71 10.83 10.02 -11.53
CA GLY A 71 9.62 9.55 -12.19
C GLY A 71 8.42 9.53 -11.25
N ILE A 72 8.11 8.38 -10.65
CA ILE A 72 6.93 8.19 -9.82
C ILE A 72 7.24 7.59 -8.44
N ILE A 73 6.24 7.73 -7.57
CA ILE A 73 6.13 7.02 -6.29
C ILE A 73 5.04 5.96 -6.46
N ASP A 74 5.38 4.72 -6.19
CA ASP A 74 4.45 3.60 -6.19
C ASP A 74 3.84 3.42 -4.81
N LEU A 75 2.52 3.52 -4.73
CA LEU A 75 1.73 3.35 -3.51
C LEU A 75 0.94 2.04 -3.51
N SER A 76 1.40 1.03 -4.19
CA SER A 76 0.65 -0.22 -4.35
C SER A 76 0.48 -1.04 -3.08
N LEU A 77 1.00 -0.61 -1.94
CA LEU A 77 1.01 -1.39 -0.68
C LEU A 77 1.51 -2.83 -0.91
N ALA A 78 2.60 -2.97 -1.66
CA ALA A 78 3.16 -4.28 -1.93
C ALA A 78 3.63 -4.91 -0.62
N PRO A 79 3.07 -6.06 -0.22
CA PRO A 79 3.49 -6.77 0.97
C PRO A 79 4.84 -7.45 0.76
N THR A 80 5.42 -7.91 1.86
CA THR A 80 6.56 -8.82 1.85
C THR A 80 6.25 -10.04 2.72
N PRO A 81 6.99 -11.15 2.61
CA PRO A 81 6.81 -12.30 3.49
C PRO A 81 7.21 -12.05 4.95
N ALA A 82 7.68 -10.85 5.27
CA ALA A 82 8.05 -10.48 6.62
C ALA A 82 6.81 -10.38 7.52
N ILE A 83 6.94 -10.87 8.75
CA ILE A 83 5.89 -10.79 9.76
C ILE A 83 5.53 -9.32 10.01
N GLY A 84 4.26 -9.00 9.90
CA GLY A 84 3.74 -7.65 10.13
C GLY A 84 3.71 -6.74 8.91
N ASP A 85 4.13 -7.22 7.73
CA ASP A 85 4.04 -6.48 6.46
C ASP A 85 3.03 -7.15 5.52
N SER A 86 1.80 -7.32 6.00
CA SER A 86 0.72 -8.04 5.33
C SER A 86 -0.49 -7.15 5.08
N VAL A 87 -1.08 -7.25 3.90
CA VAL A 87 -2.36 -6.60 3.59
C VAL A 87 -3.52 -7.32 4.29
N ALA A 88 -3.43 -8.64 4.49
CA ALA A 88 -4.42 -9.38 5.28
C ALA A 88 -4.53 -8.81 6.69
N ASP A 89 -3.40 -8.54 7.34
CA ASP A 89 -3.37 -7.93 8.68
C ASP A 89 -4.08 -6.55 8.71
N ILE A 90 -3.96 -5.75 7.64
CA ILE A 90 -4.69 -4.47 7.54
C ILE A 90 -6.19 -4.71 7.50
N LEU A 91 -6.63 -5.70 6.72
CA LEU A 91 -8.06 -6.03 6.59
C LEU A 91 -8.65 -6.48 7.93
N GLU A 92 -7.89 -7.22 8.70
CA GLU A 92 -8.27 -7.65 10.06
C GLU A 92 -8.32 -6.45 11.03
N GLU A 93 -7.37 -5.53 10.97
CA GLU A 93 -7.41 -4.29 11.76
C GLU A 93 -8.58 -3.35 11.37
N ILE A 94 -9.07 -3.41 10.14
CA ILE A 94 -10.29 -2.71 9.72
C ILE A 94 -11.54 -3.30 10.40
N GLY A 95 -11.48 -4.55 10.86
CA GLY A 95 -12.55 -5.20 11.62
C GLY A 95 -13.02 -6.54 11.06
N LEU A 96 -12.31 -7.13 10.12
CA LEU A 96 -12.60 -8.49 9.68
C LEU A 96 -12.09 -9.51 10.71
N GLU A 97 -12.80 -10.59 10.87
CA GLU A 97 -12.39 -11.70 11.72
C GLU A 97 -11.09 -12.34 11.19
N HIS A 98 -11.02 -12.52 9.88
CA HIS A 98 -9.83 -12.94 9.14
C HIS A 98 -9.96 -12.56 7.66
N ALA A 99 -8.86 -12.49 6.96
CA ALA A 99 -8.86 -12.27 5.51
C ALA A 99 -9.60 -13.44 4.82
N GLY A 100 -10.53 -13.13 3.91
CA GLY A 100 -11.43 -14.09 3.28
C GLY A 100 -12.82 -14.16 3.93
N ALA A 101 -13.00 -13.63 5.14
CA ALA A 101 -14.32 -13.52 5.78
C ALA A 101 -15.28 -12.63 4.97
N PRO A 102 -16.62 -12.77 5.15
CA PRO A 102 -17.58 -11.86 4.55
C PRO A 102 -17.23 -10.40 4.84
N GLY A 103 -17.16 -9.58 3.80
CA GLY A 103 -16.75 -8.18 3.91
C GLY A 103 -15.33 -7.88 3.40
N THR A 104 -14.50 -8.89 3.15
CA THR A 104 -13.11 -8.71 2.68
C THR A 104 -13.02 -7.84 1.43
N THR A 105 -13.89 -8.05 0.42
CA THR A 105 -13.90 -7.24 -0.80
C THR A 105 -14.25 -5.77 -0.51
N ALA A 106 -15.19 -5.53 0.39
CA ALA A 106 -15.57 -4.18 0.78
C ALA A 106 -14.45 -3.46 1.56
N ALA A 107 -13.80 -4.17 2.49
CA ALA A 107 -12.65 -3.64 3.23
C ALA A 107 -11.46 -3.34 2.30
N LEU A 108 -11.20 -4.21 1.32
CA LEU A 108 -10.18 -3.99 0.30
C LEU A 108 -10.49 -2.77 -0.57
N ALA A 109 -11.74 -2.61 -1.01
CA ALA A 109 -12.16 -1.45 -1.77
C ALA A 109 -11.98 -0.15 -0.98
N LEU A 110 -12.35 -0.17 0.30
CA LEU A 110 -12.13 0.95 1.22
C LEU A 110 -10.66 1.30 1.35
N LEU A 111 -9.82 0.31 1.66
CA LEU A 111 -8.38 0.49 1.80
C LEU A 111 -7.79 1.17 0.55
N ASN A 112 -8.12 0.65 -0.63
CA ASN A 112 -7.65 1.19 -1.89
C ASN A 112 -8.10 2.64 -2.13
N ASP A 113 -9.36 2.95 -1.83
CA ASP A 113 -9.91 4.30 -1.97
C ASP A 113 -9.17 5.30 -1.06
N GLN A 114 -8.95 4.95 0.20
CA GLN A 114 -8.28 5.84 1.15
C GLN A 114 -6.79 6.02 0.82
N VAL A 115 -6.11 4.97 0.39
CA VAL A 115 -4.71 5.04 -0.05
C VAL A 115 -4.57 5.94 -1.27
N LYS A 116 -5.44 5.78 -2.27
CA LYS A 116 -5.47 6.65 -3.46
C LYS A 116 -5.71 8.11 -3.10
N LYS A 117 -6.68 8.39 -2.24
CA LYS A 117 -6.98 9.76 -1.78
C LYS A 117 -5.79 10.38 -1.07
N GLY A 118 -5.16 9.66 -0.16
CA GLY A 118 -3.95 10.12 0.54
C GLY A 118 -2.79 10.39 -0.42
N GLY A 119 -2.53 9.48 -1.34
CA GLY A 119 -1.47 9.61 -2.32
C GLY A 119 -1.63 10.79 -3.26
N VAL A 120 -2.79 10.94 -3.89
CA VAL A 120 -3.07 12.04 -4.84
C VAL A 120 -2.98 13.41 -4.14
N MET A 121 -3.39 13.50 -2.89
CA MET A 121 -3.26 14.74 -2.12
C MET A 121 -1.80 15.07 -1.77
N ALA A 122 -0.94 14.07 -1.70
CA ALA A 122 0.46 14.23 -1.28
C ALA A 122 1.40 14.58 -2.43
N SER A 123 1.15 14.08 -3.64
CA SER A 123 2.06 14.22 -4.79
C SER A 123 1.33 14.09 -6.12
N SER A 124 1.80 14.83 -7.12
CA SER A 124 1.38 14.66 -8.52
C SER A 124 2.13 13.52 -9.24
N TYR A 125 3.12 12.92 -8.58
CA TYR A 125 3.98 11.87 -9.14
C TYR A 125 3.62 10.48 -8.63
N VAL A 126 2.35 10.25 -8.30
CA VAL A 126 1.87 8.97 -7.78
C VAL A 126 1.52 8.05 -8.93
N GLY A 127 1.93 6.79 -8.82
CA GLY A 127 1.59 5.72 -9.75
C GLY A 127 1.45 4.39 -9.01
N GLY A 128 1.40 3.30 -9.77
CA GLY A 128 1.27 1.95 -9.25
C GLY A 128 -0.16 1.43 -9.23
N LEU A 129 -0.28 0.12 -9.07
CA LEU A 129 -1.55 -0.58 -8.87
C LEU A 129 -1.75 -0.79 -7.38
N SER A 130 -2.78 -0.17 -6.82
CA SER A 130 -3.11 -0.39 -5.42
C SER A 130 -3.93 -1.68 -5.24
N GLY A 131 -3.42 -2.57 -4.45
CA GLY A 131 -4.03 -3.47 -3.52
C GLY A 131 -5.06 -4.52 -3.94
N ALA A 132 -5.52 -4.60 -5.17
CA ALA A 132 -6.47 -5.63 -5.55
C ALA A 132 -5.82 -6.93 -6.08
N PHE A 133 -4.53 -6.89 -6.36
CA PHE A 133 -3.77 -8.01 -6.90
C PHE A 133 -2.57 -8.29 -5.97
N ILE A 134 -2.79 -9.21 -5.03
CA ILE A 134 -1.78 -9.57 -4.03
C ILE A 134 -1.32 -10.98 -4.32
N PRO A 135 -0.04 -11.19 -4.67
CA PRO A 135 0.52 -12.54 -4.75
C PRO A 135 0.48 -13.19 -3.37
N VAL A 136 -0.22 -14.31 -3.25
CA VAL A 136 -0.37 -15.01 -1.96
C VAL A 136 0.97 -15.35 -1.34
N SER A 137 1.95 -15.78 -2.14
CA SER A 137 3.28 -16.16 -1.67
C SER A 137 4.13 -14.99 -1.14
N GLU A 138 3.71 -13.77 -1.35
CA GLU A 138 4.44 -12.56 -0.93
C GLU A 138 3.79 -11.87 0.28
N ASP A 139 2.74 -12.46 0.86
CA ASP A 139 2.00 -11.92 2.00
C ASP A 139 1.75 -13.01 3.03
N GLN A 140 2.39 -12.91 4.20
CA GLN A 140 2.30 -13.94 5.22
C GLN A 140 0.87 -14.15 5.73
N GLY A 141 0.09 -13.10 5.86
CA GLY A 141 -1.32 -13.21 6.28
C GLY A 141 -2.18 -13.89 5.21
N MET A 142 -1.93 -13.62 3.94
CA MET A 142 -2.62 -14.32 2.84
C MET A 142 -2.23 -15.80 2.76
N ILE A 143 -0.94 -16.14 3.01
CA ILE A 143 -0.50 -17.54 3.12
C ILE A 143 -1.28 -18.24 4.24
N ASN A 144 -1.38 -17.63 5.40
CA ASN A 144 -2.13 -18.18 6.53
C ASN A 144 -3.60 -18.36 6.17
N ALA A 145 -4.24 -17.36 5.58
CA ALA A 145 -5.64 -17.42 5.17
C ALA A 145 -5.94 -18.54 4.15
N VAL A 146 -5.00 -18.83 3.26
CA VAL A 146 -5.12 -19.98 2.34
C VAL A 146 -4.97 -21.31 3.09
N ASN A 147 -4.01 -21.42 4.01
CA ASN A 147 -3.80 -22.62 4.82
C ASN A 147 -5.03 -22.93 5.70
N ASP A 148 -5.68 -21.89 6.20
CA ASP A 148 -6.90 -21.98 7.03
C ASP A 148 -8.18 -22.13 6.19
N LEU A 149 -8.05 -22.25 4.86
CA LEU A 149 -9.15 -22.37 3.91
C LEU A 149 -10.15 -21.20 3.95
N SER A 150 -9.77 -20.06 4.47
CA SER A 150 -10.58 -18.84 4.47
C SER A 150 -10.51 -18.11 3.11
N LEU A 151 -9.40 -18.25 2.40
CA LEU A 151 -9.25 -17.89 1.00
C LEU A 151 -9.22 -19.17 0.18
N ILE A 152 -10.28 -19.41 -0.62
CA ILE A 152 -10.35 -20.57 -1.48
C ILE A 152 -9.97 -20.14 -2.89
N HIS A 153 -9.03 -20.89 -3.47
CA HIS A 153 -8.78 -20.81 -4.88
C HIS A 153 -9.81 -21.69 -5.61
N ILE A 154 -10.62 -21.07 -6.43
CA ILE A 154 -11.52 -21.77 -7.36
C ILE A 154 -10.83 -21.89 -8.71
#